data_4f1e0b9f95574c5db0ac2a1fa59188ae
#
_entry.id   4f1e0b9f95574c5db0ac2a1fa59188ae
#
_cell.length_a   1.000
_cell.length_b   1.000
_cell.length_c   1.000
_cell.angle_alpha   90.00
_cell.angle_beta   90.00
_cell.angle_gamma   90.00
#
_symmetry.space_group_name_H-M   'P 1'
#
loop_
_entity.id
_entity.type
_entity.pdbx_description
1 polymer ?
#
loop_
_entity_poly.entity_id
_entity_poly.type
_entity_poly.pdbx_seq_one_letter_code
_entity_poly.pdbx_strand_id
1 'polypeptide(L)'
;MNNRMDGQNPMLLDKLTDYAGTDHYPFHMPGHKRREELGITSFPNPFSVDITEIDGFDNLHHAEGMLKDSMERAAAVYGADRTYYMVNGSTGGILSAVCGLTRPGGKIIMARNSHKAAYHAVLLNQ
;
A
#
# COMPACT_ATOMS: atom_id res chain seq x y z
N MET A 1 -6.13 24.25 24.50
CA MET A 1 -6.14 23.81 25.91
C MET A 1 -6.07 22.28 25.90
N ASN A 2 -4.86 21.73 26.06
CA ASN A 2 -4.64 20.29 26.13
C ASN A 2 -4.92 19.82 27.55
N ASN A 3 -6.07 19.22 27.77
CA ASN A 3 -6.41 18.57 29.04
C ASN A 3 -5.76 17.16 29.03
N ARG A 4 -4.46 17.09 29.30
CA ARG A 4 -3.78 15.82 29.56
C ARG A 4 -4.21 15.36 30.94
N MET A 5 -4.93 14.27 31.03
CA MET A 5 -5.15 13.59 32.31
C MET A 5 -3.80 12.99 32.74
N ASP A 6 -3.21 13.52 33.80
CA ASP A 6 -1.95 13.06 34.37
C ASP A 6 -2.01 11.56 34.68
N GLY A 7 -1.09 10.80 34.10
CA GLY A 7 -0.90 9.38 34.37
C GLY A 7 -1.36 8.39 33.27
N GLN A 8 -1.94 8.85 32.17
CA GLN A 8 -2.26 7.99 31.03
C GLN A 8 -1.12 7.98 30.00
N ASN A 9 -0.83 6.79 29.44
CA ASN A 9 0.07 6.69 28.28
C ASN A 9 -0.46 7.56 27.13
N PRO A 10 0.42 8.29 26.42
CA PRO A 10 0.01 9.13 25.31
C PRO A 10 -0.72 8.30 24.25
N MET A 11 -1.82 8.84 23.73
CA MET A 11 -2.57 8.20 22.66
C MET A 11 -1.70 8.11 21.39
N LEU A 12 -2.05 7.20 20.49
CA LEU A 12 -1.32 7.00 19.24
C LEU A 12 -1.13 8.29 18.45
N LEU A 13 -2.17 9.11 18.34
CA LEU A 13 -2.11 10.39 17.63
C LEU A 13 -1.11 11.35 18.26
N ASP A 14 -1.08 11.43 19.60
CA ASP A 14 -0.13 12.31 20.30
C ASP A 14 1.31 11.89 19.99
N LYS A 15 1.61 10.59 20.05
CA LYS A 15 2.94 10.07 19.71
C LYS A 15 3.34 10.34 18.28
N LEU A 16 2.41 10.21 17.33
CA LEU A 16 2.67 10.49 15.92
C LEU A 16 2.90 11.97 15.68
N THR A 17 2.13 12.85 16.34
CA THR A 17 2.28 14.29 16.25
C THR A 17 3.60 14.76 16.87
N ASP A 18 3.94 14.24 18.05
CA ASP A 18 5.21 14.53 18.70
C ASP A 18 6.39 14.10 17.82
N TYR A 19 6.33 12.88 17.25
CA TYR A 19 7.35 12.40 16.33
C TYR A 19 7.45 13.28 15.06
N ALA A 20 6.33 13.73 14.51
CA ALA A 20 6.32 14.59 13.34
C ALA A 20 7.05 15.92 13.59
N GLY A 21 7.02 16.44 14.82
CA GLY A 21 7.74 17.65 15.24
C GLY A 21 9.23 17.47 15.55
N THR A 22 9.76 16.23 15.49
CA THR A 22 11.18 15.98 15.74
C THR A 22 12.05 16.21 14.50
N ASP A 23 13.33 16.44 14.70
CA ASP A 23 14.36 16.52 13.65
C ASP A 23 15.00 15.15 13.31
N HIS A 24 14.48 14.06 13.88
CA HIS A 24 14.99 12.72 13.59
C HIS A 24 14.86 12.39 12.10
N TYR A 25 15.98 12.05 11.46
CA TYR A 25 15.96 11.60 10.06
C TYR A 25 15.39 10.18 9.96
N PRO A 26 14.32 9.95 9.18
CA PRO A 26 13.62 8.66 9.15
C PRO A 26 14.32 7.65 8.23
N PHE A 27 15.23 6.85 8.75
CA PHE A 27 15.87 5.75 8.01
C PHE A 27 14.93 4.57 7.72
N HIS A 28 13.78 4.53 8.38
CA HIS A 28 12.74 3.52 8.15
C HIS A 28 11.87 3.85 6.92
N MET A 29 11.02 2.91 6.52
CA MET A 29 9.96 3.18 5.57
C MET A 29 8.89 4.13 6.16
N PRO A 30 8.21 4.95 5.34
CA PRO A 30 8.24 5.04 3.88
C PRO A 30 9.43 5.84 3.32
N GLY A 31 9.65 5.66 2.01
CA GLY A 31 10.80 6.23 1.29
C GLY A 31 10.79 7.75 1.12
N HIS A 32 9.65 8.45 1.26
CA HIS A 32 9.56 9.92 1.12
C HIS A 32 10.33 10.68 2.21
N LYS A 33 10.74 10.01 3.30
CA LYS A 33 11.60 10.57 4.35
C LYS A 33 11.08 11.87 4.96
N ARG A 34 9.77 12.02 5.11
CA ARG A 34 9.08 13.23 5.63
C ARG A 34 9.34 14.49 4.78
N ARG A 35 9.71 14.30 3.51
CA ARG A 35 9.93 15.41 2.59
C ARG A 35 8.60 15.82 1.97
N GLU A 36 7.95 16.80 2.57
CA GLU A 36 6.63 17.29 2.18
C GLU A 36 6.63 17.84 0.75
N GLU A 37 7.75 18.40 0.30
CA GLU A 37 7.91 18.89 -1.06
C GLU A 37 7.82 17.81 -2.15
N LEU A 38 7.96 16.54 -1.77
CA LEU A 38 7.77 15.40 -2.69
C LEU A 38 6.33 14.91 -2.70
N GLY A 39 5.49 15.44 -1.80
CA GLY A 39 4.09 15.06 -1.67
C GLY A 39 3.19 15.73 -2.70
N ILE A 40 1.97 15.24 -2.78
CA ILE A 40 0.89 15.87 -3.57
C ILE A 40 0.27 16.96 -2.71
N THR A 41 0.70 18.21 -2.92
CA THR A 41 0.28 19.36 -2.12
C THR A 41 -1.20 19.73 -2.30
N SER A 42 -1.84 19.23 -3.36
CA SER A 42 -3.24 19.50 -3.70
C SER A 42 -4.18 18.31 -3.41
N PHE A 43 -3.75 17.34 -2.61
CA PHE A 43 -4.60 16.20 -2.28
C PHE A 43 -5.79 16.68 -1.42
N PRO A 44 -7.03 16.38 -1.80
CA PRO A 44 -8.20 16.79 -1.04
C PRO A 44 -8.24 16.09 0.32
N ASN A 45 -9.04 16.65 1.24
CA ASN A 45 -9.31 15.97 2.50
C ASN A 45 -9.86 14.56 2.22
N PRO A 46 -9.28 13.50 2.79
CA PRO A 46 -9.72 12.12 2.54
C PRO A 46 -11.23 11.91 2.70
N PHE A 47 -11.85 12.52 3.70
CA PHE A 47 -13.29 12.40 3.90
C PHE A 47 -14.14 12.99 2.76
N SER A 48 -13.62 13.95 2.00
CA SER A 48 -14.34 14.54 0.87
C SER A 48 -14.29 13.70 -0.40
N VAL A 49 -13.47 12.69 -0.44
CA VAL A 49 -13.24 11.81 -1.59
C VAL A 49 -13.39 10.33 -1.26
N ASP A 50 -13.80 10.02 -0.03
CA ASP A 50 -14.05 8.66 0.42
C ASP A 50 -15.43 8.20 -0.09
N ILE A 51 -15.41 7.24 -0.99
CA ILE A 51 -16.59 6.71 -1.68
C ILE A 51 -16.55 5.19 -1.77
N THR A 52 -17.68 4.59 -2.05
CA THR A 52 -17.81 3.19 -2.45
C THR A 52 -18.12 3.08 -3.94
N GLU A 53 -18.65 1.96 -4.41
CA GLU A 53 -19.07 1.73 -5.79
C GLU A 53 -20.44 2.42 -6.04
N ILE A 54 -20.42 3.74 -6.17
CA ILE A 54 -21.59 4.55 -6.47
C ILE A 54 -21.72 4.83 -7.98
N ASP A 55 -22.89 5.24 -8.42
CA ASP A 55 -23.14 5.58 -9.83
C ASP A 55 -22.15 6.62 -10.35
N GLY A 56 -21.57 6.34 -11.52
CA GLY A 56 -20.54 7.17 -12.14
C GLY A 56 -19.12 6.90 -11.68
N PHE A 57 -18.93 5.98 -10.74
CA PHE A 57 -17.62 5.48 -10.30
C PHE A 57 -17.50 4.00 -10.57
N ASP A 58 -16.26 3.52 -10.64
CA ASP A 58 -15.92 2.16 -11.05
C ASP A 58 -15.83 1.21 -9.85
N ASN A 59 -15.75 -0.10 -10.10
CA ASN A 59 -15.54 -1.13 -9.11
C ASN A 59 -14.14 -1.76 -9.30
N LEU A 60 -13.33 -1.77 -8.25
CA LEU A 60 -11.95 -2.25 -8.34
C LEU A 60 -11.85 -3.71 -8.80
N HIS A 61 -12.79 -4.56 -8.38
CA HIS A 61 -12.80 -6.00 -8.71
C HIS A 61 -13.52 -6.31 -10.02
N HIS A 62 -14.19 -5.33 -10.60
CA HIS A 62 -14.86 -5.43 -11.89
C HIS A 62 -14.72 -4.11 -12.66
N ALA A 63 -13.47 -3.74 -12.92
CA ALA A 63 -13.13 -2.44 -13.49
C ALA A 63 -13.54 -2.36 -14.97
N GLU A 64 -14.43 -1.42 -15.31
CA GLU A 64 -14.92 -1.18 -16.67
C GLU A 64 -14.76 0.29 -17.11
N GLY A 65 -14.48 1.20 -16.18
CA GLY A 65 -14.38 2.64 -16.38
C GLY A 65 -13.02 3.21 -15.96
N MET A 66 -13.03 4.22 -15.09
CA MET A 66 -11.85 5.01 -14.72
C MET A 66 -10.72 4.19 -14.08
N LEU A 67 -11.03 3.15 -13.32
CA LEU A 67 -10.03 2.25 -12.74
C LEU A 67 -9.38 1.40 -13.83
N LYS A 68 -10.17 0.87 -14.78
CA LYS A 68 -9.65 0.16 -15.94
C LYS A 68 -8.71 1.04 -16.75
N ASP A 69 -9.12 2.24 -17.11
CA ASP A 69 -8.30 3.19 -17.87
C ASP A 69 -6.99 3.52 -17.14
N SER A 70 -7.06 3.66 -15.82
CA SER A 70 -5.88 3.91 -14.98
C SER A 70 -4.93 2.72 -14.96
N MET A 71 -5.45 1.49 -14.83
CA MET A 71 -4.65 0.26 -14.88
C MET A 71 -4.00 0.06 -16.25
N GLU A 72 -4.72 0.35 -17.34
CA GLU A 72 -4.19 0.27 -18.71
C GLU A 72 -3.07 1.28 -18.95
N ARG A 73 -3.23 2.52 -18.47
CA ARG A 73 -2.15 3.52 -18.51
C ARG A 73 -0.92 3.08 -17.72
N ALA A 74 -1.12 2.52 -16.52
CA ALA A 74 -0.03 1.99 -15.73
C ALA A 74 0.69 0.84 -16.45
N ALA A 75 -0.06 -0.09 -17.05
CA ALA A 75 0.50 -1.18 -17.85
C ALA A 75 1.37 -0.63 -18.99
N ALA A 76 0.90 0.37 -19.73
CA ALA A 76 1.65 1.00 -20.81
C ALA A 76 2.96 1.63 -20.33
N VAL A 77 2.95 2.33 -19.19
CA VAL A 77 4.15 2.96 -18.60
C VAL A 77 5.20 1.91 -18.21
N TYR A 78 4.77 0.78 -17.66
CA TYR A 78 5.68 -0.29 -17.23
C TYR A 78 6.01 -1.31 -18.33
N GLY A 79 5.41 -1.19 -19.52
CA GLY A 79 5.56 -2.15 -20.61
C GLY A 79 5.02 -3.54 -20.25
N ALA A 80 3.99 -3.60 -19.44
CA ALA A 80 3.33 -4.83 -18.99
C ALA A 80 2.06 -5.08 -19.80
N ASP A 81 1.67 -6.35 -19.95
CA ASP A 81 0.42 -6.71 -20.62
C ASP A 81 -0.80 -6.23 -19.84
N ARG A 82 -0.73 -6.26 -18.52
CA ARG A 82 -1.80 -5.84 -17.59
C ARG A 82 -1.24 -5.33 -16.28
N THR A 83 -2.01 -4.47 -15.65
CA THR A 83 -1.77 -4.00 -14.26
C THR A 83 -3.03 -4.18 -13.44
N TYR A 84 -2.87 -4.55 -12.19
CA TYR A 84 -3.95 -4.69 -11.21
C TYR A 84 -3.62 -3.90 -9.96
N TYR A 85 -4.53 -3.06 -9.50
CA TYR A 85 -4.40 -2.36 -8.22
C TYR A 85 -4.76 -3.30 -7.06
N MET A 86 -3.94 -3.28 -6.03
CA MET A 86 -4.06 -4.18 -4.89
C MET A 86 -4.37 -3.38 -3.62
N VAL A 87 -5.36 -3.81 -2.85
CA VAL A 87 -5.77 -3.15 -1.60
C VAL A 87 -4.98 -3.63 -0.37
N ASN A 88 -4.33 -4.80 -0.45
CA ASN A 88 -3.57 -5.39 0.65
C ASN A 88 -2.06 -5.13 0.55
N GLY A 89 -1.69 -4.00 -0.05
CA GLY A 89 -0.29 -3.60 -0.23
C GLY A 89 0.52 -4.57 -1.09
N SER A 90 1.82 -4.35 -1.17
CA SER A 90 2.75 -5.21 -1.93
C SER A 90 2.78 -6.66 -1.43
N THR A 91 2.47 -6.90 -0.17
CA THR A 91 2.34 -8.26 0.36
C THR A 91 1.23 -9.03 -0.36
N GLY A 92 0.04 -8.44 -0.53
CA GLY A 92 -1.05 -9.05 -1.30
C GLY A 92 -0.65 -9.34 -2.75
N GLY A 93 0.06 -8.40 -3.38
CA GLY A 93 0.59 -8.58 -4.73
C GLY A 93 1.57 -9.75 -4.84
N ILE A 94 2.52 -9.87 -3.92
CA ILE A 94 3.49 -10.99 -3.90
C ILE A 94 2.78 -12.33 -3.69
N LEU A 95 1.85 -12.40 -2.73
CA LEU A 95 1.06 -13.61 -2.48
C LEU A 95 0.29 -14.02 -3.74
N SER A 96 -0.43 -13.10 -4.35
CA SER A 96 -1.20 -13.36 -5.57
C SER A 96 -0.33 -13.81 -6.74
N ALA A 97 0.81 -13.16 -6.95
CA ALA A 97 1.74 -13.51 -8.02
C ALA A 97 2.33 -14.91 -7.83
N VAL A 98 2.83 -15.23 -6.64
CA VAL A 98 3.42 -16.55 -6.37
C VAL A 98 2.36 -17.64 -6.47
N CYS A 99 1.20 -17.47 -5.82
CA CYS A 99 0.13 -18.46 -5.87
C CYS A 99 -0.46 -18.64 -7.27
N GLY A 100 -0.50 -17.59 -8.08
CA GLY A 100 -1.00 -17.65 -9.46
C GLY A 100 -0.03 -18.28 -10.46
N LEU A 101 1.28 -18.18 -10.20
CA LEU A 101 2.32 -18.64 -11.13
C LEU A 101 2.94 -20.00 -10.75
N THR A 102 2.72 -20.46 -9.53
CA THR A 102 3.27 -21.73 -9.06
C THR A 102 2.16 -22.75 -8.75
N ARG A 103 2.53 -24.01 -8.67
CA ARG A 103 1.61 -25.11 -8.34
C ARG A 103 2.12 -25.83 -7.10
N PRO A 104 1.24 -26.50 -6.32
CA PRO A 104 1.66 -27.38 -5.23
C PRO A 104 2.73 -28.37 -5.69
N GLY A 105 3.79 -28.53 -4.92
CA GLY A 105 4.94 -29.37 -5.29
C GLY A 105 5.86 -28.79 -6.37
N GLY A 106 5.59 -27.59 -6.86
CA GLY A 106 6.45 -26.87 -7.80
C GLY A 106 7.76 -26.41 -7.18
N LYS A 107 8.63 -25.83 -7.99
CA LYS A 107 9.93 -25.30 -7.54
C LYS A 107 9.97 -23.80 -7.78
N ILE A 108 10.43 -23.05 -6.78
CA ILE A 108 10.68 -21.61 -6.86
C ILE A 108 12.11 -21.33 -6.41
N ILE A 109 12.81 -20.46 -7.15
CA ILE A 109 14.11 -19.94 -6.73
C ILE A 109 13.89 -18.58 -6.10
N MET A 110 14.37 -18.42 -4.87
CA MET A 110 14.13 -17.22 -4.07
C MET A 110 15.42 -16.80 -3.38
N ALA A 111 15.69 -15.50 -3.34
CA ALA A 111 16.83 -14.98 -2.59
C ALA A 111 16.60 -15.18 -1.09
N ARG A 112 17.67 -15.52 -0.36
CA ARG A 112 17.61 -15.75 1.09
C ARG A 112 17.15 -14.51 1.89
N ASN A 113 17.44 -13.33 1.40
CA ASN A 113 17.06 -12.05 2.00
C ASN A 113 15.75 -11.48 1.44
N SER A 114 14.92 -12.32 0.82
CA SER A 114 13.59 -11.90 0.35
C SER A 114 12.71 -11.45 1.52
N HIS A 115 11.77 -10.55 1.22
CA HIS A 115 10.76 -10.14 2.19
C HIS A 115 9.92 -11.36 2.62
N LYS A 116 9.49 -11.38 3.89
CA LYS A 116 8.69 -12.47 4.47
C LYS A 116 7.44 -12.84 3.67
N ALA A 117 6.86 -11.91 2.90
CA ALA A 117 5.72 -12.19 2.02
C ALA A 117 6.03 -13.30 1.00
N ALA A 118 7.25 -13.35 0.45
CA ALA A 118 7.63 -14.40 -0.49
C ALA A 118 7.66 -15.78 0.20
N TYR A 119 8.20 -15.86 1.41
CA TYR A 119 8.19 -17.10 2.20
C TYR A 119 6.76 -17.54 2.55
N HIS A 120 5.91 -16.58 2.94
CA HIS A 120 4.51 -16.87 3.24
C HIS A 120 3.76 -17.35 1.99
N ALA A 121 4.04 -16.78 0.83
CA ALA A 121 3.42 -17.21 -0.42
C ALA A 121 3.76 -18.66 -0.76
N VAL A 122 5.04 -19.05 -0.58
CA VAL A 122 5.47 -20.45 -0.76
C VAL A 122 4.78 -21.37 0.23
N LEU A 123 4.70 -20.96 1.51
CA LEU A 123 4.04 -21.75 2.54
C LEU A 123 2.53 -21.95 2.26
N LEU A 124 1.85 -20.92 1.75
CA LEU A 124 0.42 -20.98 1.45
C LEU A 124 0.11 -21.83 0.21
N ASN A 125 1.07 -21.97 -0.70
CA ASN A 125 0.86 -22.63 -1.98
C ASN A 125 1.35 -24.09 -2.01
N GLN A 126 1.48 -24.73 -0.86
CA GLN A 126 2.04 -26.09 -0.63
C GLN A 126 1.80 -27.09 -1.74
#